data_79a03e3e2133a4f0fb6f2c06094d46eb
#
_entry.id   79a03e3e2133a4f0fb6f2c06094d46eb
#
_cell.length_a   1.000
_cell.length_b   1.000
_cell.length_c   1.000
_cell.angle_alpha   90.00
_cell.angle_beta   90.00
_cell.angle_gamma   90.00
#
_symmetry.space_group_name_H-M   'P 1'
#
loop_
_entity.id
_entity.type
_entity.pdbx_description
1 polymer ?
#
loop_
_entity_poly.entity_id
_entity_poly.type
_entity_poly.pdbx_seq_one_letter_code
_entity_poly.pdbx_strand_id
1 'polypeptide(L)'
;GLGDVYKRQTLILDTRKPFEHEVGTFKNAVNPNVSHFREFPKYLNKLDKKKPVAMFCTGGIRCEKASVYLNQKGFKNVFQLKGGIINYLKNTNKKNSLWKGECFVFDNRVSVKHNLSVGTFTICSGCRNPVSKKDKKNKKYEEGVSCPRCYDTLTNTQKSRFRMRQKQIM
;
A
#
# COMPACT_ATOMS: atom_id res chain seq x y z
N GLY A 1 5.89 -4.89 -34.35
CA GLY A 1 7.16 -5.12 -33.65
C GLY A 1 6.97 -5.26 -32.15
N LEU A 2 7.96 -5.80 -31.44
CA LEU A 2 7.94 -5.98 -29.97
C LEU A 2 7.58 -4.67 -29.23
N GLY A 3 7.93 -3.50 -29.76
CA GLY A 3 7.58 -2.19 -29.21
C GLY A 3 6.07 -1.90 -29.17
N ASP A 4 5.28 -2.48 -30.08
CA ASP A 4 3.83 -2.26 -30.10
C ASP A 4 3.10 -3.13 -29.09
N VAL A 5 3.65 -4.30 -28.73
CA VAL A 5 3.13 -5.16 -27.65
C VAL A 5 3.30 -4.47 -26.31
N TYR A 6 4.46 -3.84 -26.07
CA TYR A 6 4.70 -3.06 -24.82
C TYR A 6 3.84 -1.79 -24.75
N LYS A 7 3.56 -1.14 -25.87
CA LYS A 7 2.69 0.05 -25.92
C LYS A 7 1.24 -0.27 -25.57
N ARG A 8 0.78 -1.52 -25.75
CA ARG A 8 -0.60 -1.96 -25.46
C ARG A 8 -0.77 -2.58 -24.08
N GLN A 9 0.30 -2.75 -23.30
CA GLN A 9 0.17 -3.34 -21.96
C GLN A 9 -0.62 -2.43 -21.03
N THR A 10 -1.62 -3.02 -20.36
CA THR A 10 -2.40 -2.36 -19.31
C THR A 10 -1.48 -1.96 -18.15
N LEU A 11 -1.48 -0.68 -17.80
CA LEU A 11 -0.82 -0.20 -16.60
C LEU A 11 -1.60 -0.66 -15.38
N ILE A 12 -0.97 -1.47 -14.52
CA ILE A 12 -1.54 -1.86 -13.23
C ILE A 12 -1.08 -0.85 -12.18
N LEU A 13 -2.02 -0.06 -11.64
CA LEU A 13 -1.72 1.10 -10.82
C LEU A 13 -2.21 0.90 -9.38
N ASP A 14 -1.27 0.90 -8.44
CA ASP A 14 -1.56 0.87 -7.01
C ASP A 14 -1.83 2.29 -6.50
N THR A 15 -3.09 2.59 -6.17
CA THR A 15 -3.49 3.94 -5.72
C THR A 15 -3.25 4.17 -4.23
N ARG A 16 -2.58 3.23 -3.54
CA ARG A 16 -2.31 3.29 -2.11
C ARG A 16 -1.03 4.06 -1.82
N LYS A 17 -0.81 4.33 -0.53
CA LYS A 17 0.45 4.94 -0.06
C LYS A 17 1.63 3.95 -0.20
N PRO A 18 2.88 4.46 -0.30
CA PRO A 18 4.07 3.62 -0.45
C PRO A 18 4.18 2.50 0.59
N PHE A 19 3.93 2.81 1.86
CA PHE A 19 4.02 1.81 2.93
C PHE A 19 2.99 0.67 2.80
N GLU A 20 1.80 0.96 2.24
CA GLU A 20 0.79 -0.08 1.96
C GLU A 20 1.26 -1.00 0.82
N HIS A 21 1.88 -0.40 -0.21
CA HIS A 21 2.48 -1.13 -1.34
C HIS A 21 3.61 -2.06 -0.89
N GLU A 22 4.45 -1.60 0.04
CA GLU A 22 5.56 -2.40 0.58
C GLU A 22 5.10 -3.60 1.42
N VAL A 23 3.95 -3.51 2.10
CA VAL A 23 3.33 -4.64 2.81
C VAL A 23 2.90 -5.74 1.85
N GLY A 24 2.42 -5.36 0.68
CA GLY A 24 2.09 -6.28 -0.40
C GLY A 24 1.44 -5.57 -1.58
N THR A 25 1.57 -6.17 -2.76
CA THR A 25 1.09 -5.61 -4.02
C THR A 25 0.86 -6.69 -5.08
N PHE A 26 0.20 -6.35 -6.18
CA PHE A 26 0.12 -7.22 -7.35
C PHE A 26 1.44 -7.25 -8.13
N LYS A 27 1.73 -8.40 -8.74
CA LYS A 27 2.86 -8.53 -9.66
C LYS A 27 2.77 -7.46 -10.76
N ASN A 28 3.89 -6.79 -11.03
CA ASN A 28 4.03 -5.72 -12.04
C ASN A 28 3.18 -4.46 -11.78
N ALA A 29 2.64 -4.27 -10.57
CA ALA A 29 1.96 -3.04 -10.21
C ALA A 29 2.95 -1.89 -9.98
N VAL A 30 2.57 -0.71 -10.44
CA VAL A 30 3.30 0.53 -10.24
C VAL A 30 2.63 1.33 -9.12
N ASN A 31 3.42 1.77 -8.13
CA ASN A 31 2.96 2.72 -7.13
C ASN A 31 3.50 4.12 -7.47
N PRO A 32 2.67 5.16 -7.52
CA PRO A 32 3.10 6.53 -7.82
C PRO A 32 4.01 7.16 -6.79
N ASN A 33 4.20 6.52 -5.64
CA ASN A 33 5.00 7.01 -4.52
C ASN A 33 4.57 8.40 -4.01
N VAL A 34 3.25 8.64 -3.94
CA VAL A 34 2.69 9.88 -3.41
C VAL A 34 2.37 9.75 -1.91
N SER A 35 2.69 10.79 -1.15
CA SER A 35 2.46 10.82 0.31
C SER A 35 0.97 10.97 0.65
N HIS A 36 0.23 11.70 -0.19
CA HIS A 36 -1.19 11.93 -0.01
C HIS A 36 -1.97 11.68 -1.30
N PHE A 37 -3.15 11.10 -1.19
CA PHE A 37 -4.01 10.82 -2.35
C PHE A 37 -4.38 12.08 -3.15
N ARG A 38 -4.40 13.26 -2.51
CA ARG A 38 -4.60 14.55 -3.19
C ARG A 38 -3.51 14.89 -4.22
N GLU A 39 -2.34 14.27 -4.12
CA GLU A 39 -1.24 14.45 -5.07
C GLU A 39 -1.35 13.51 -6.28
N PHE A 40 -2.22 12.52 -6.20
CA PHE A 40 -2.43 11.51 -7.22
C PHE A 40 -2.78 12.09 -8.61
N PRO A 41 -3.61 13.16 -8.73
CA PRO A 41 -3.86 13.82 -10.01
C PRO A 41 -2.61 14.28 -10.74
N LYS A 42 -1.58 14.74 -10.04
CA LYS A 42 -0.31 15.17 -10.65
C LYS A 42 0.42 14.02 -11.33
N TYR A 43 0.35 12.83 -10.75
CA TYR A 43 0.89 11.62 -11.36
C TYR A 43 0.06 11.18 -12.56
N LEU A 44 -1.27 11.17 -12.44
CA LEU A 44 -2.19 10.75 -13.50
C LEU A 44 -2.04 11.60 -14.77
N ASN A 45 -1.76 12.89 -14.63
CA ASN A 45 -1.55 13.79 -15.76
C ASN A 45 -0.30 13.44 -16.62
N LYS A 46 0.62 12.63 -16.09
CA LYS A 46 1.82 12.17 -16.80
C LYS A 46 1.58 10.87 -17.59
N LEU A 47 0.43 10.23 -17.42
CA LEU A 47 0.12 8.97 -18.06
C LEU A 47 -0.31 9.16 -19.51
N ASP A 48 0.04 8.18 -20.34
CA ASP A 48 -0.42 8.13 -21.73
C ASP A 48 -1.93 7.74 -21.75
N LYS A 49 -2.78 8.65 -22.24
CA LYS A 49 -4.23 8.47 -22.29
C LYS A 49 -4.68 7.34 -23.23
N LYS A 50 -3.80 6.90 -24.12
CA LYS A 50 -4.06 5.79 -25.06
C LYS A 50 -3.87 4.42 -24.42
N LYS A 51 -3.14 4.34 -23.29
CA LYS A 51 -2.91 3.09 -22.57
C LYS A 51 -4.06 2.75 -21.66
N PRO A 52 -4.49 1.48 -21.61
CA PRO A 52 -5.42 1.02 -20.59
C PRO A 52 -4.80 1.13 -19.19
N VAL A 53 -5.59 1.59 -18.23
CA VAL A 53 -5.19 1.73 -16.81
C VAL A 53 -6.11 0.89 -15.95
N ALA A 54 -5.56 -0.08 -15.24
CA ALA A 54 -6.28 -0.88 -14.25
C ALA A 54 -5.79 -0.50 -12.86
N MET A 55 -6.69 0.00 -12.01
CA MET A 55 -6.37 0.51 -10.69
C MET A 55 -6.88 -0.40 -9.59
N PHE A 56 -6.17 -0.39 -8.48
CA PHE A 56 -6.62 -1.06 -7.26
C PHE A 56 -6.24 -0.28 -5.99
N CYS A 57 -7.03 -0.49 -4.95
CA CYS A 57 -6.71 -0.11 -3.57
C CYS A 57 -7.31 -1.14 -2.61
N THR A 58 -7.22 -0.90 -1.32
CA THR A 58 -7.69 -1.85 -0.29
C THR A 58 -9.16 -2.22 -0.47
N GLY A 59 -10.07 -1.24 -0.54
CA GLY A 59 -11.52 -1.47 -0.63
C GLY A 59 -12.23 -0.88 -1.86
N GLY A 60 -11.49 -0.22 -2.79
CA GLY A 60 -12.06 0.36 -4.02
C GLY A 60 -12.29 1.88 -3.98
N ILE A 61 -12.51 2.50 -2.84
CA ILE A 61 -12.92 3.92 -2.69
C ILE A 61 -11.98 4.92 -3.38
N ARG A 62 -10.65 4.72 -3.24
CA ARG A 62 -9.66 5.58 -3.91
C ARG A 62 -9.73 5.44 -5.43
N CYS A 63 -9.97 4.21 -5.90
CA CYS A 63 -10.08 3.92 -7.34
C CYS A 63 -11.33 4.54 -7.96
N GLU A 64 -12.46 4.58 -7.26
CA GLU A 64 -13.67 5.25 -7.73
C GLU A 64 -13.42 6.73 -8.01
N LYS A 65 -12.79 7.44 -7.06
CA LYS A 65 -12.39 8.84 -7.25
C LYS A 65 -11.39 9.03 -8.37
N ALA A 66 -10.37 8.16 -8.46
CA ALA A 66 -9.35 8.22 -9.50
C ALA A 66 -9.92 7.93 -10.89
N SER A 67 -10.86 6.98 -11.04
CA SER A 67 -11.47 6.64 -12.32
C SER A 67 -12.32 7.78 -12.86
N VAL A 68 -13.12 8.43 -12.02
CA VAL A 68 -13.88 9.62 -12.42
C VAL A 68 -12.94 10.71 -12.95
N TYR A 69 -11.86 10.99 -12.22
CA TYR A 69 -10.87 11.98 -12.65
C TYR A 69 -10.22 11.60 -13.99
N LEU A 70 -9.79 10.37 -14.19
CA LEU A 70 -9.18 9.91 -15.44
C LEU A 70 -10.17 10.01 -16.61
N ASN A 71 -11.42 9.62 -16.42
CA ASN A 71 -12.47 9.73 -17.45
C ASN A 71 -12.67 11.19 -17.86
N GLN A 72 -12.74 12.11 -16.90
CA GLN A 72 -12.84 13.56 -17.17
C GLN A 72 -11.61 14.10 -17.92
N LYS A 73 -10.43 13.49 -17.75
CA LYS A 73 -9.20 13.84 -18.48
C LYS A 73 -9.09 13.17 -19.86
N GLY A 74 -10.09 12.40 -20.27
CA GLY A 74 -10.17 11.80 -21.60
C GLY A 74 -9.49 10.42 -21.73
N PHE A 75 -9.22 9.73 -20.63
CA PHE A 75 -8.83 8.33 -20.68
C PHE A 75 -10.06 7.46 -21.04
N LYS A 76 -9.91 6.59 -22.04
CA LYS A 76 -11.03 5.75 -22.53
C LYS A 76 -11.10 4.37 -21.88
N ASN A 77 -9.94 3.82 -21.49
CA ASN A 77 -9.82 2.46 -20.99
C ASN A 77 -9.37 2.47 -19.53
N VAL A 78 -10.31 2.78 -18.62
CA VAL A 78 -10.07 2.87 -17.18
C VAL A 78 -10.82 1.75 -16.48
N PHE A 79 -10.08 0.90 -15.77
CA PHE A 79 -10.60 -0.25 -15.04
C PHE A 79 -10.25 -0.14 -13.56
N GLN A 80 -11.08 -0.71 -12.72
CA GLN A 80 -10.81 -0.83 -11.29
C GLN A 80 -11.13 -2.23 -10.77
N LEU A 81 -10.35 -2.68 -9.79
CA LEU A 81 -10.58 -3.96 -9.14
C LEU A 81 -11.84 -3.89 -8.27
N LYS A 82 -12.90 -4.63 -8.67
CA LYS A 82 -14.19 -4.64 -7.98
C LYS A 82 -14.04 -5.09 -6.52
N GLY A 83 -14.45 -4.24 -5.59
CA GLY A 83 -14.33 -4.49 -4.14
C GLY A 83 -12.89 -4.47 -3.61
N GLY A 84 -11.93 -4.02 -4.42
CA GLY A 84 -10.54 -3.86 -4.04
C GLY A 84 -9.80 -5.16 -3.70
N ILE A 85 -8.64 -5.00 -3.07
CA ILE A 85 -7.76 -6.12 -2.66
C ILE A 85 -8.48 -7.06 -1.69
N ILE A 86 -9.29 -6.52 -0.78
CA ILE A 86 -10.01 -7.32 0.22
C ILE A 86 -10.91 -8.34 -0.46
N ASN A 87 -11.71 -7.91 -1.45
CA ASN A 87 -12.56 -8.82 -2.21
C ASN A 87 -11.75 -9.84 -3.02
N TYR A 88 -10.63 -9.41 -3.62
CA TYR A 88 -9.72 -10.30 -4.33
C TYR A 88 -9.15 -11.39 -3.42
N LEU A 89 -8.61 -11.04 -2.26
CA LEU A 89 -8.02 -11.99 -1.31
C LEU A 89 -9.04 -12.94 -0.68
N LYS A 90 -10.30 -12.50 -0.56
CA LYS A 90 -11.43 -13.34 -0.11
C LYS A 90 -11.77 -14.43 -1.12
N ASN A 91 -11.76 -14.09 -2.41
CA ASN A 91 -12.31 -14.96 -3.47
C ASN A 91 -11.24 -15.66 -4.32
N THR A 92 -9.94 -15.35 -4.12
CA THR A 92 -8.85 -15.94 -4.91
C THR A 92 -8.00 -16.87 -4.06
N ASN A 93 -7.83 -18.09 -4.55
CA ASN A 93 -6.97 -19.06 -3.89
C ASN A 93 -5.50 -18.64 -4.01
N LYS A 94 -4.70 -18.85 -2.94
CA LYS A 94 -3.29 -18.47 -2.90
C LYS A 94 -2.47 -19.01 -4.07
N LYS A 95 -2.76 -20.23 -4.55
CA LYS A 95 -2.05 -20.86 -5.69
C LYS A 95 -2.21 -20.07 -7.00
N ASN A 96 -3.38 -19.46 -7.21
CA ASN A 96 -3.71 -18.74 -8.45
C ASN A 96 -3.58 -17.22 -8.28
N SER A 97 -3.09 -16.76 -7.15
CA SER A 97 -3.04 -15.34 -6.83
C SER A 97 -1.82 -14.66 -7.44
N LEU A 98 -2.05 -13.51 -8.06
CA LEU A 98 -1.00 -12.58 -8.49
C LEU A 98 -0.59 -11.61 -7.38
N TRP A 99 -1.24 -11.67 -6.22
CA TRP A 99 -0.91 -10.86 -5.05
C TRP A 99 0.35 -11.39 -4.36
N LYS A 100 1.26 -10.49 -4.00
CA LYS A 100 2.48 -10.78 -3.23
C LYS A 100 2.44 -10.05 -1.91
N GLY A 101 2.79 -10.73 -0.83
CA GLY A 101 2.80 -10.17 0.53
C GLY A 101 1.42 -10.20 1.20
N GLU A 102 1.20 -9.24 2.11
CA GLU A 102 -0.03 -9.07 2.88
C GLU A 102 -0.73 -7.77 2.49
N CYS A 103 -2.03 -7.65 2.73
CA CYS A 103 -2.75 -6.39 2.50
C CYS A 103 -2.83 -5.60 3.80
N PHE A 104 -2.28 -4.38 3.82
CA PHE A 104 -2.46 -3.47 4.93
C PHE A 104 -3.92 -3.06 5.06
N VAL A 105 -4.43 -3.11 6.29
CA VAL A 105 -5.78 -2.68 6.68
C VAL A 105 -5.71 -1.67 7.83
N PHE A 106 -6.70 -0.77 7.89
CA PHE A 106 -6.72 0.32 8.86
C PHE A 106 -7.48 -0.05 10.15
N ASP A 107 -7.45 -1.32 10.53
CA ASP A 107 -8.03 -1.82 11.77
C ASP A 107 -6.99 -2.55 12.64
N ASN A 108 -7.42 -3.11 13.76
CA ASN A 108 -6.53 -3.77 14.75
C ASN A 108 -5.75 -4.97 14.19
N ARG A 109 -6.15 -5.53 13.06
CA ARG A 109 -5.43 -6.63 12.39
C ARG A 109 -4.14 -6.18 11.73
N VAL A 110 -4.02 -4.89 11.40
CA VAL A 110 -2.89 -4.25 10.70
C VAL A 110 -2.70 -4.75 9.28
N SER A 111 -2.72 -6.05 9.06
CA SER A 111 -2.64 -6.68 7.74
C SER A 111 -3.45 -7.97 7.66
N VAL A 112 -3.86 -8.33 6.46
CA VAL A 112 -4.57 -9.57 6.17
C VAL A 112 -3.92 -10.32 5.00
N LYS A 113 -4.11 -11.63 4.99
CA LYS A 113 -3.67 -12.57 3.94
C LYS A 113 -4.88 -13.08 3.15
N HIS A 114 -4.66 -14.07 2.26
CA HIS A 114 -5.74 -14.81 1.61
C HIS A 114 -6.73 -15.37 2.64
N ASN A 115 -7.99 -15.50 2.26
CA ASN A 115 -9.13 -15.83 3.10
C ASN A 115 -9.32 -14.84 4.27
N LEU A 116 -8.76 -13.64 4.17
CA LEU A 116 -8.82 -12.57 5.16
C LEU A 116 -8.29 -12.97 6.55
N SER A 117 -7.45 -13.99 6.61
CA SER A 117 -6.77 -14.36 7.86
C SER A 117 -5.83 -13.23 8.31
N VAL A 118 -5.68 -13.08 9.63
CA VAL A 118 -4.82 -12.04 10.23
C VAL A 118 -3.38 -12.19 9.73
N GLY A 119 -2.76 -11.08 9.38
CA GLY A 119 -1.39 -11.02 8.90
C GLY A 119 -0.34 -11.09 10.00
N THR A 120 0.89 -10.75 9.64
CA THR A 120 2.04 -10.84 10.56
C THR A 120 2.65 -9.48 10.93
N PHE A 121 2.16 -8.41 10.33
CA PHE A 121 2.63 -7.06 10.63
C PHE A 121 2.03 -6.53 11.92
N THR A 122 2.79 -5.66 12.59
CA THR A 122 2.33 -4.86 13.74
C THR A 122 2.51 -3.38 13.41
N ILE A 123 1.97 -2.48 14.24
CA ILE A 123 2.13 -1.03 14.07
C ILE A 123 3.28 -0.52 14.92
N CYS A 124 4.15 0.30 14.36
CA CYS A 124 5.14 1.05 15.11
C CYS A 124 4.47 2.12 15.98
N SER A 125 4.72 2.12 17.26
CA SER A 125 4.17 3.11 18.20
C SER A 125 4.71 4.52 17.99
N GLY A 126 5.92 4.64 17.38
CA GLY A 126 6.55 5.94 17.09
C GLY A 126 5.99 6.61 15.83
N CYS A 127 5.94 5.92 14.70
CA CYS A 127 5.57 6.52 13.42
C CYS A 127 4.29 5.97 12.79
N ARG A 128 3.64 4.99 13.42
CA ARG A 128 2.39 4.34 12.95
C ARG A 128 2.51 3.60 11.62
N ASN A 129 3.72 3.38 11.12
CA ASN A 129 3.95 2.53 9.95
C ASN A 129 3.92 1.04 10.33
N PRO A 130 3.57 0.14 9.39
CA PRO A 130 3.62 -1.30 9.61
C PRO A 130 5.06 -1.77 9.81
N VAL A 131 5.24 -2.73 10.71
CA VAL A 131 6.51 -3.34 11.09
C VAL A 131 6.43 -4.83 10.82
N SER A 132 7.34 -5.32 9.99
CA SER A 132 7.48 -6.74 9.67
C SER A 132 8.27 -7.50 10.74
N LYS A 133 8.24 -8.84 10.69
CA LYS A 133 9.12 -9.68 11.51
C LYS A 133 10.61 -9.40 11.26
N LYS A 134 10.97 -9.02 10.01
CA LYS A 134 12.34 -8.63 9.65
C LYS A 134 12.72 -7.30 10.32
N ASP A 135 11.83 -6.32 10.30
CA ASP A 135 12.08 -5.02 10.96
C ASP A 135 12.29 -5.17 12.45
N LYS A 136 11.57 -6.09 13.12
CA LYS A 136 11.74 -6.37 14.55
C LYS A 136 13.11 -6.95 14.93
N LYS A 137 13.80 -7.55 13.98
CA LYS A 137 15.19 -8.05 14.17
C LYS A 137 16.26 -6.98 13.95
N ASN A 138 15.88 -5.80 13.48
CA ASN A 138 16.80 -4.71 13.18
C ASN A 138 17.22 -3.99 14.46
N LYS A 139 18.50 -3.60 14.56
CA LYS A 139 19.04 -2.85 15.72
C LYS A 139 18.32 -1.51 16.00
N LYS A 140 17.64 -0.93 14.99
CA LYS A 140 16.85 0.29 15.12
C LYS A 140 15.41 0.05 15.59
N TYR A 141 15.03 -1.20 15.81
CA TYR A 141 13.72 -1.52 16.37
C TYR A 141 13.79 -1.53 17.90
N GLU A 142 12.90 -0.76 18.50
CA GLU A 142 12.65 -0.76 19.94
C GLU A 142 11.13 -0.79 20.16
N GLU A 143 10.66 -1.84 20.83
CA GLU A 143 9.22 -2.01 21.05
C GLU A 143 8.60 -0.83 21.79
N GLY A 144 7.45 -0.37 21.33
CA GLY A 144 6.80 0.81 21.90
C GLY A 144 7.44 2.15 21.52
N VAL A 145 8.63 2.18 20.90
CA VAL A 145 9.42 3.40 20.67
C VAL A 145 9.67 3.67 19.19
N SER A 146 10.34 2.77 18.49
CA SER A 146 10.81 3.04 17.13
C SER A 146 10.86 1.81 16.23
N CYS A 147 10.89 2.04 14.92
CA CYS A 147 11.21 1.04 13.92
C CYS A 147 12.31 1.56 12.99
N PRO A 148 12.88 0.71 12.09
CA PRO A 148 13.95 1.14 11.18
C PRO A 148 13.64 2.39 10.35
N ARG A 149 12.35 2.67 10.08
CA ARG A 149 11.93 3.85 9.30
C ARG A 149 12.02 5.16 10.08
N CYS A 150 11.72 5.13 11.37
CA CYS A 150 11.61 6.36 12.18
C CYS A 150 12.76 6.54 13.17
N TYR A 151 13.60 5.55 13.37
CA TYR A 151 14.66 5.60 14.38
C TYR A 151 15.56 6.84 14.24
N ASP A 152 15.99 7.17 13.02
CA ASP A 152 16.91 8.29 12.75
C ASP A 152 16.19 9.65 12.72
N THR A 153 14.86 9.66 12.56
CA THR A 153 14.06 10.89 12.52
C THR A 153 13.49 11.29 13.87
N LEU A 154 13.46 10.36 14.84
CA LEU A 154 12.99 10.62 16.18
C LEU A 154 14.10 11.28 17.02
N THR A 155 13.76 12.37 17.70
CA THR A 155 14.66 13.01 18.68
C THR A 155 14.82 12.14 19.93
N ASN A 156 15.91 12.37 20.68
CA ASN A 156 16.13 11.66 21.95
C ASN A 156 14.99 11.91 22.96
N THR A 157 14.44 13.13 22.98
CA THR A 157 13.30 13.50 23.81
C THR A 157 12.05 12.69 23.45
N GLN A 158 11.77 12.54 22.15
CA GLN A 158 10.64 11.73 21.67
C GLN A 158 10.82 10.25 22.06
N LYS A 159 12.02 9.69 21.85
CA LYS A 159 12.32 8.31 22.24
C LYS A 159 12.14 8.10 23.76
N SER A 160 12.62 9.02 24.58
CA SER A 160 12.46 8.97 26.03
C SER A 160 10.99 8.99 26.45
N ARG A 161 10.17 9.87 25.87
CA ARG A 161 8.72 9.93 26.11
C ARG A 161 8.01 8.64 25.70
N PHE A 162 8.39 8.04 24.57
CA PHE A 162 7.82 6.77 24.14
C PHE A 162 8.20 5.60 25.06
N ARG A 163 9.44 5.58 25.57
CA ARG A 163 9.87 4.61 26.59
C ARG A 163 9.07 4.74 27.88
N MET A 164 8.84 5.96 28.37
CA MET A 164 8.00 6.20 29.54
C MET A 164 6.58 5.68 29.34
N ARG A 165 5.96 6.00 28.20
CA ARG A 165 4.63 5.48 27.85
C ARG A 165 4.61 3.95 27.80
N GLN A 166 5.62 3.33 27.21
CA GLN A 166 5.69 1.86 27.11
C GLN A 166 5.76 1.20 28.51
N LYS A 167 6.52 1.79 29.44
CA LYS A 167 6.58 1.31 30.84
C LYS A 167 5.24 1.37 31.58
N GLN A 168 4.35 2.29 31.20
CA GLN A 168 3.01 2.42 31.80
C GLN A 168 2.01 1.38 31.28
N ILE A 169 2.28 0.78 30.11
CA ILE A 169 1.40 -0.21 29.45
C ILE A 169 1.80 -1.64 29.85
N MET A 170 3.03 -1.86 30.26
CA MET A 170 3.53 -3.15 30.77
C MET A 170 3.16 -3.35 32.25
#